data_42c6c4cd318662f30be4fe433520de9b
#
_entry.id   42c6c4cd318662f30be4fe433520de9b
#
_cell.length_a   1.000
_cell.length_b   1.000
_cell.length_c   1.000
_cell.angle_alpha   90.00
_cell.angle_beta   90.00
_cell.angle_gamma   90.00
#
_symmetry.space_group_name_H-M   'P 1'
#
loop_
_entity.id
_entity.type
_entity.pdbx_description
1 polymer ?
#
loop_
_entity_poly.entity_id
_entity_poly.type
_entity_poly.pdbx_seq_one_letter_code
_entity_poly.pdbx_strand_id
1 'polypeptide(L)'
;MSKALIAYASMSGNTEDIAIIIKDTLTENGFDVAIQEIDDVDTDSLAEYDLLLIGTYTWGDGDLPYEAEAFYEEVSSLDLKGKKAACFGSGDYAYPRFCEAVNTFYSMLERTGADLYRETLKIELAPETDEDAECCKEFAEGFIRWAVQQKRQAEIHVS
;
A
#
# COMPACT_ATOMS: atom_id res chain seq x y z
N MET A 1 12.68 3.90 -15.57
CA MET A 1 12.08 2.84 -14.73
C MET A 1 11.32 3.47 -13.59
N SER A 2 10.10 3.03 -13.37
CA SER A 2 9.28 3.57 -12.29
C SER A 2 9.76 3.04 -10.93
N LYS A 3 9.75 3.93 -9.95
CA LYS A 3 10.13 3.60 -8.58
C LYS A 3 8.90 3.41 -7.71
N ALA A 4 8.89 2.36 -6.93
CA ALA A 4 7.81 2.04 -6.00
C ALA A 4 8.33 2.00 -4.57
N LEU A 5 7.56 2.55 -3.64
CA LEU A 5 7.82 2.43 -2.22
C LEU A 5 6.71 1.60 -1.58
N ILE A 6 7.10 0.60 -0.83
CA ILE A 6 6.20 -0.13 0.05
C ILE A 6 6.54 0.28 1.48
N ALA A 7 5.59 0.93 2.14
CA ALA A 7 5.72 1.32 3.55
C ALA A 7 4.73 0.50 4.37
N TYR A 8 5.19 -0.17 5.42
CA TYR A 8 4.33 -1.08 6.16
C TYR A 8 4.51 -0.95 7.67
N ALA A 9 3.42 -1.20 8.38
CA ALA A 9 3.42 -1.39 9.83
C ALA A 9 3.10 -2.85 10.11
N SER A 10 3.94 -3.52 10.90
CA SER A 10 3.77 -4.94 11.21
C SER A 10 4.18 -5.22 12.65
N MET A 11 3.28 -5.82 13.42
CA MET A 11 3.56 -6.15 14.82
C MET A 11 4.18 -7.53 14.95
N SER A 12 3.62 -8.52 14.26
CA SER A 12 4.01 -9.92 14.37
C SER A 12 4.58 -10.50 13.07
N GLY A 13 4.85 -9.65 12.09
CA GLY A 13 5.38 -10.07 10.79
C GLY A 13 4.33 -10.36 9.73
N ASN A 14 3.05 -10.34 10.07
CA ASN A 14 1.99 -10.68 9.11
C ASN A 14 1.92 -9.71 7.94
N THR A 15 1.89 -8.42 8.24
CA THR A 15 1.85 -7.39 7.19
C THR A 15 3.15 -7.38 6.40
N GLU A 16 4.28 -7.60 7.07
CA GLU A 16 5.58 -7.69 6.40
C GLU A 16 5.61 -8.82 5.38
N ASP A 17 5.06 -10.00 5.74
CA ASP A 17 5.03 -11.14 4.82
C ASP A 17 4.23 -10.80 3.54
N ILE A 18 3.12 -10.09 3.68
CA ILE A 18 2.35 -9.60 2.54
C ILE A 18 3.19 -8.63 1.70
N ALA A 19 3.85 -7.68 2.36
CA ALA A 19 4.69 -6.69 1.70
C ALA A 19 5.82 -7.33 0.89
N ILE A 20 6.42 -8.40 1.40
CA ILE A 20 7.49 -9.11 0.71
C ILE A 20 6.98 -9.76 -0.59
N ILE A 21 5.80 -10.38 -0.55
CA ILE A 21 5.21 -10.98 -1.76
C ILE A 21 4.93 -9.90 -2.81
N ILE A 22 4.39 -8.76 -2.39
CA ILE A 22 4.13 -7.64 -3.27
C ILE A 22 5.45 -7.12 -3.87
N LYS A 23 6.46 -6.94 -3.04
CA LYS A 23 7.78 -6.49 -3.49
C LYS A 23 8.35 -7.41 -4.56
N ASP A 24 8.31 -8.72 -4.32
CA ASP A 24 8.86 -9.69 -5.27
C ASP A 24 8.11 -9.62 -6.60
N THR A 25 6.78 -9.49 -6.56
CA THR A 25 5.96 -9.39 -7.76
C THR A 25 6.30 -8.13 -8.56
N LEU A 26 6.42 -6.99 -7.88
CA LEU A 26 6.78 -5.73 -8.54
C LEU A 26 8.19 -5.81 -9.15
N THR A 27 9.13 -6.39 -8.43
CA THR A 27 10.50 -6.54 -8.90
C THR A 27 10.56 -7.43 -10.14
N GLU A 28 9.82 -8.53 -10.15
CA GLU A 28 9.72 -9.43 -11.30
C GLU A 28 9.15 -8.74 -12.53
N ASN A 29 8.37 -7.69 -12.33
CA ASN A 29 7.77 -6.90 -13.42
C ASN A 29 8.60 -5.67 -13.78
N GLY A 30 9.83 -5.58 -13.30
CA GLY A 30 10.79 -4.56 -13.74
C GLY A 30 10.78 -3.25 -12.97
N PHE A 31 10.07 -3.19 -11.84
CA PHE A 31 10.06 -1.98 -11.01
C PHE A 31 11.24 -1.93 -10.05
N ASP A 32 11.68 -0.72 -9.75
CA ASP A 32 12.68 -0.46 -8.72
C ASP A 32 11.92 -0.25 -7.41
N VAL A 33 12.04 -1.19 -6.47
CA VAL A 33 11.21 -1.23 -5.28
C VAL A 33 12.02 -1.02 -4.02
N ALA A 34 11.62 -0.03 -3.22
CA ALA A 34 12.09 0.14 -1.85
C ALA A 34 11.00 -0.37 -0.90
N ILE A 35 11.40 -1.05 0.17
CA ILE A 35 10.49 -1.53 1.20
C ILE A 35 11.02 -1.07 2.56
N GLN A 36 10.17 -0.42 3.34
CA GLN A 36 10.56 0.18 4.62
C GLN A 36 9.44 0.03 5.65
N GLU A 37 9.85 -0.11 6.91
CA GLU A 37 8.88 0.03 7.99
C GLU A 37 8.34 1.46 8.01
N ILE A 38 7.07 1.60 8.31
CA ILE A 38 6.36 2.86 8.14
C ILE A 38 6.92 4.00 9.02
N ASP A 39 7.42 3.66 10.19
CA ASP A 39 8.03 4.64 11.10
C ASP A 39 9.44 5.05 10.70
N ASP A 40 10.07 4.33 9.77
CA ASP A 40 11.38 4.68 9.23
C ASP A 40 11.31 5.51 7.94
N VAL A 41 10.11 5.71 7.39
CA VAL A 41 9.95 6.44 6.13
C VAL A 41 10.12 7.93 6.35
N ASP A 42 11.04 8.52 5.58
CA ASP A 42 11.13 9.97 5.46
C ASP A 42 10.05 10.41 4.47
N THR A 43 9.02 11.10 4.96
CA THR A 43 7.89 11.48 4.12
C THR A 43 8.26 12.48 3.04
N ASP A 44 9.35 13.21 3.19
CA ASP A 44 9.86 14.08 2.13
C ASP A 44 10.36 13.27 0.93
N SER A 45 10.80 12.03 1.16
CA SER A 45 11.29 11.17 0.09
C SER A 45 10.18 10.63 -0.81
N LEU A 46 8.91 10.77 -0.42
CA LEU A 46 7.79 10.26 -1.22
C LEU A 46 7.74 10.90 -2.61
N ALA A 47 8.28 12.10 -2.76
CA ALA A 47 8.34 12.77 -4.04
C ALA A 47 9.16 11.99 -5.09
N GLU A 48 10.08 11.13 -4.64
CA GLU A 48 10.94 10.36 -5.52
C GLU A 48 10.26 9.13 -6.13
N TYR A 49 9.10 8.75 -5.62
CA TYR A 49 8.42 7.53 -6.01
C TYR A 49 7.18 7.83 -6.85
N ASP A 50 6.96 7.00 -7.86
CA ASP A 50 5.77 7.08 -8.71
C ASP A 50 4.62 6.27 -8.14
N LEU A 51 4.96 5.15 -7.49
CA LEU A 51 4.01 4.20 -6.93
C LEU A 51 4.20 4.09 -5.42
N LEU A 52 3.10 4.17 -4.68
CA LEU A 52 3.11 4.06 -3.22
C LEU A 52 2.16 2.94 -2.79
N LEU A 53 2.69 1.99 -2.03
CA LEU A 53 1.87 0.91 -1.48
C LEU A 53 2.00 0.97 0.04
N ILE A 54 0.90 1.20 0.71
CA ILE A 54 0.87 1.39 2.16
C ILE A 54 0.18 0.19 2.80
N GLY A 55 0.91 -0.48 3.69
CA GLY A 55 0.40 -1.66 4.37
C GLY A 55 0.35 -1.47 5.88
N THR A 56 -0.66 -2.03 6.53
CA THR A 56 -0.81 -1.90 7.97
C THR A 56 -1.63 -3.06 8.55
N TYR A 57 -1.40 -3.35 9.84
CA TYR A 57 -2.35 -4.13 10.61
C TYR A 57 -3.34 -3.17 11.29
N THR A 58 -4.38 -3.70 11.89
CA THR A 58 -5.37 -2.91 12.61
C THR A 58 -5.23 -3.17 14.10
N TRP A 59 -5.16 -2.09 14.88
CA TRP A 59 -5.04 -2.16 16.32
C TRP A 59 -6.42 -2.07 16.97
N GLY A 60 -6.67 -2.94 17.96
CA GLY A 60 -7.90 -2.89 18.74
C GLY A 60 -9.17 -2.93 17.89
N ASP A 61 -10.07 -2.00 18.11
CA ASP A 61 -11.38 -1.93 17.47
C ASP A 61 -11.39 -1.13 16.16
N GLY A 62 -10.30 -1.13 15.43
CA GLY A 62 -10.25 -0.48 14.13
C GLY A 62 -9.30 0.71 14.05
N ASP A 63 -8.41 0.82 15.01
CA ASP A 63 -7.48 1.96 15.08
C ASP A 63 -6.20 1.69 14.29
N LEU A 64 -5.56 2.81 13.88
CA LEU A 64 -4.21 2.73 13.32
C LEU A 64 -3.24 2.25 14.40
N PRO A 65 -2.22 1.45 14.01
CA PRO A 65 -1.12 1.15 14.91
C PRO A 65 -0.43 2.43 15.36
N TYR A 66 0.06 2.44 16.58
CA TYR A 66 0.75 3.60 17.13
C TYR A 66 1.91 4.06 16.24
N GLU A 67 2.71 3.12 15.72
CA GLU A 67 3.86 3.44 14.87
C GLU A 67 3.47 4.03 13.51
N ALA A 68 2.20 3.94 13.13
CA ALA A 68 1.71 4.49 11.86
C ALA A 68 1.12 5.89 11.98
N GLU A 69 0.90 6.37 13.21
CA GLU A 69 0.20 7.65 13.42
C GLU A 69 0.97 8.85 12.87
N ALA A 70 2.28 8.92 13.11
CA ALA A 70 3.09 10.04 12.62
C ALA A 70 3.13 10.06 11.09
N PHE A 71 3.30 8.91 10.47
CA PHE A 71 3.27 8.78 9.01
C PHE A 71 1.93 9.26 8.45
N TYR A 72 0.84 8.81 9.07
CA TYR A 72 -0.51 9.20 8.64
C TYR A 72 -0.67 10.74 8.68
N GLU A 73 -0.29 11.36 9.78
CA GLU A 73 -0.43 12.81 9.93
C GLU A 73 0.45 13.58 8.94
N GLU A 74 1.69 13.18 8.78
CA GLU A 74 2.63 13.85 7.87
C GLU A 74 2.16 13.73 6.41
N VAL A 75 1.77 12.53 6.00
CA VAL A 75 1.34 12.29 4.62
C VAL A 75 0.02 12.98 4.32
N SER A 76 -0.87 13.07 5.31
CA SER A 76 -2.18 13.70 5.12
C SER A 76 -2.08 15.18 4.73
N SER A 77 -0.96 15.83 5.01
CA SER A 77 -0.74 17.24 4.66
C SER A 77 0.01 17.42 3.33
N LEU A 78 0.39 16.34 2.68
CA LEU A 78 1.11 16.39 1.40
C LEU A 78 0.15 16.44 0.21
N ASP A 79 0.63 17.00 -0.88
CA ASP A 79 -0.05 16.91 -2.18
C ASP A 79 0.59 15.77 -2.97
N LEU A 80 -0.16 14.68 -3.14
CA LEU A 80 0.32 13.50 -3.84
C LEU A 80 -0.30 13.36 -5.23
N LYS A 81 -0.76 14.47 -5.80
CA LYS A 81 -1.32 14.49 -7.15
C LYS A 81 -0.30 13.91 -8.14
N GLY A 82 -0.77 13.00 -8.98
CA GLY A 82 0.09 12.32 -9.96
C GLY A 82 0.74 11.04 -9.46
N LYS A 83 0.68 10.78 -8.17
CA LYS A 83 1.16 9.51 -7.61
C LYS A 83 0.07 8.46 -7.70
N LYS A 84 0.47 7.21 -7.93
CA LYS A 84 -0.44 6.06 -7.93
C LYS A 84 -0.25 5.31 -6.62
N ALA A 85 -1.33 5.01 -5.93
CA ALA A 85 -1.23 4.39 -4.60
C ALA A 85 -2.18 3.21 -4.45
N ALA A 86 -1.82 2.29 -3.58
CA ALA A 86 -2.65 1.15 -3.20
C ALA A 86 -2.46 0.86 -1.72
N CYS A 87 -3.47 0.25 -1.13
CA CYS A 87 -3.46 -0.07 0.30
C CYS A 87 -3.68 -1.56 0.53
N PHE A 88 -2.97 -2.10 1.51
CA PHE A 88 -3.10 -3.51 1.88
C PHE A 88 -2.94 -3.67 3.38
N GLY A 89 -3.26 -4.84 3.88
CA GLY A 89 -3.03 -5.08 5.30
C GLY A 89 -3.41 -6.47 5.76
N SER A 90 -3.07 -6.72 7.01
CA SER A 90 -3.44 -7.93 7.73
C SER A 90 -4.41 -7.58 8.85
N GLY A 91 -5.22 -8.53 9.22
CA GLY A 91 -6.18 -8.38 10.31
C GLY A 91 -6.53 -9.72 10.91
N ASP A 92 -7.49 -9.70 11.85
CA ASP A 92 -7.97 -10.89 12.54
C ASP A 92 -9.49 -10.82 12.57
N TYR A 93 -10.15 -11.83 12.02
CA TYR A 93 -11.62 -11.90 12.02
C TYR A 93 -12.23 -11.97 13.41
N ALA A 94 -11.41 -12.28 14.42
CA ALA A 94 -11.89 -12.26 15.81
C ALA A 94 -12.24 -10.85 16.29
N TYR A 95 -11.77 -9.80 15.60
CA TYR A 95 -12.08 -8.42 15.93
C TYR A 95 -13.21 -7.88 15.05
N PRO A 96 -14.07 -6.99 15.59
CA PRO A 96 -15.27 -6.53 14.87
C PRO A 96 -15.01 -5.75 13.60
N ARG A 97 -13.85 -5.07 13.50
CA ARG A 97 -13.51 -4.23 12.35
C ARG A 97 -12.29 -4.77 11.62
N PHE A 98 -12.52 -5.82 10.86
CA PHE A 98 -11.46 -6.50 10.11
C PHE A 98 -10.75 -5.54 9.14
N CYS A 99 -9.44 -5.37 9.33
CA CYS A 99 -8.58 -4.55 8.46
C CYS A 99 -9.06 -3.09 8.28
N GLU A 100 -9.72 -2.52 9.28
CA GLU A 100 -10.25 -1.15 9.19
C GLU A 100 -9.15 -0.11 8.99
N ALA A 101 -7.94 -0.33 9.52
CA ALA A 101 -6.83 0.60 9.35
C ALA A 101 -6.43 0.75 7.88
N VAL A 102 -6.64 -0.28 7.06
CA VAL A 102 -6.41 -0.21 5.61
C VAL A 102 -7.35 0.81 4.99
N ASN A 103 -8.61 0.79 5.38
CA ASN A 103 -9.62 1.75 4.88
C ASN A 103 -9.30 3.17 5.32
N THR A 104 -8.76 3.32 6.54
CA THR A 104 -8.35 4.63 7.07
C THR A 104 -7.24 5.24 6.22
N PHE A 105 -6.24 4.45 5.85
CA PHE A 105 -5.17 4.91 4.94
C PHE A 105 -5.72 5.22 3.55
N TYR A 106 -6.59 4.38 3.03
CA TYR A 106 -7.19 4.59 1.71
C TYR A 106 -7.88 5.96 1.64
N SER A 107 -8.73 6.26 2.63
CA SER A 107 -9.46 7.52 2.66
C SER A 107 -8.52 8.72 2.79
N MET A 108 -7.47 8.60 3.59
CA MET A 108 -6.49 9.68 3.73
C MET A 108 -5.75 9.94 2.42
N LEU A 109 -5.28 8.89 1.76
CA LEU A 109 -4.55 9.03 0.50
C LEU A 109 -5.43 9.63 -0.59
N GLU A 110 -6.71 9.27 -0.61
CA GLU A 110 -7.67 9.86 -1.54
C GLU A 110 -7.73 11.39 -1.35
N ARG A 111 -7.74 11.85 -0.12
CA ARG A 111 -7.77 13.28 0.19
C ARG A 111 -6.49 14.02 -0.22
N THR A 112 -5.36 13.32 -0.34
CA THR A 112 -4.10 13.93 -0.78
C THR A 112 -4.05 14.18 -2.29
N GLY A 113 -5.02 13.70 -3.03
CA GLY A 113 -5.05 13.83 -4.48
C GLY A 113 -4.36 12.69 -5.23
N ALA A 114 -3.83 11.70 -4.54
CA ALA A 114 -3.25 10.51 -5.18
C ALA A 114 -4.33 9.75 -5.95
N ASP A 115 -3.93 9.13 -7.05
CA ASP A 115 -4.80 8.20 -7.77
C ASP A 115 -4.75 6.86 -7.06
N LEU A 116 -5.89 6.40 -6.56
CA LEU A 116 -5.98 5.18 -5.76
C LEU A 116 -6.46 4.00 -6.58
N TYR A 117 -5.73 2.89 -6.47
CA TYR A 117 -6.20 1.60 -6.94
C TYR A 117 -7.37 1.19 -6.03
N ARG A 118 -8.53 0.97 -6.61
CA ARG A 118 -9.77 0.76 -5.86
C ARG A 118 -9.81 -0.52 -5.05
N GLU A 119 -9.12 -1.55 -5.50
CA GLU A 119 -9.04 -2.80 -4.76
C GLU A 119 -8.04 -2.67 -3.62
N THR A 120 -8.45 -3.06 -2.43
CA THR A 120 -7.56 -3.17 -1.28
C THR A 120 -7.34 -4.65 -1.00
N LEU A 121 -6.14 -4.98 -0.53
CA LEU A 121 -5.81 -6.37 -0.17
C LEU A 121 -5.93 -6.52 1.34
N LYS A 122 -6.76 -7.45 1.79
CA LYS A 122 -6.98 -7.70 3.21
C LYS A 122 -6.83 -9.19 3.47
N ILE A 123 -5.81 -9.54 4.25
CA ILE A 123 -5.48 -10.94 4.55
C ILE A 123 -5.69 -11.20 6.04
N GLU A 124 -6.34 -12.32 6.36
CA GLU A 124 -6.44 -12.72 7.76
C GLU A 124 -5.11 -13.31 8.21
N LEU A 125 -4.54 -12.71 9.26
CA LEU A 125 -3.26 -13.12 9.85
C LEU A 125 -2.15 -13.07 8.78
N ALA A 126 -1.38 -14.14 8.63
CA ALA A 126 -0.29 -14.20 7.65
C ALA A 126 -0.76 -14.87 6.36
N PRO A 127 -0.13 -14.55 5.20
CA PRO A 127 -0.48 -15.21 3.93
C PRO A 127 0.18 -16.60 3.85
N GLU A 128 -0.24 -17.51 4.72
CA GLU A 128 0.37 -18.82 4.87
C GLU A 128 -0.10 -19.85 3.85
N THR A 129 -1.29 -19.66 3.29
CA THR A 129 -1.82 -20.60 2.30
C THR A 129 -1.38 -20.18 0.89
N ASP A 130 -1.34 -21.17 -0.02
CA ASP A 130 -1.07 -20.89 -1.44
C ASP A 130 -2.12 -19.92 -2.01
N GLU A 131 -3.35 -20.04 -1.56
CA GLU A 131 -4.45 -19.16 -1.98
C GLU A 131 -4.20 -17.71 -1.54
N ASP A 132 -3.79 -17.50 -0.29
CA ASP A 132 -3.46 -16.17 0.22
C ASP A 132 -2.27 -15.57 -0.53
N ALA A 133 -1.23 -16.37 -0.76
CA ALA A 133 -0.07 -15.90 -1.52
C ALA A 133 -0.45 -15.50 -2.94
N GLU A 134 -1.34 -16.25 -3.57
CA GLU A 134 -1.82 -15.93 -4.91
C GLU A 134 -2.65 -14.64 -4.91
N CYS A 135 -3.47 -14.42 -3.88
CA CYS A 135 -4.20 -13.17 -3.74
C CYS A 135 -3.26 -11.96 -3.65
N CYS A 136 -2.16 -12.10 -2.93
CA CYS A 136 -1.16 -11.04 -2.83
C CYS A 136 -0.51 -10.74 -4.18
N LYS A 137 -0.18 -11.77 -4.95
CA LYS A 137 0.40 -11.62 -6.28
C LYS A 137 -0.58 -10.97 -7.25
N GLU A 138 -1.83 -11.44 -7.27
CA GLU A 138 -2.88 -10.90 -8.13
C GLU A 138 -3.15 -9.43 -7.83
N PHE A 139 -3.13 -9.06 -6.56
CA PHE A 139 -3.28 -7.67 -6.15
C PHE A 139 -2.15 -6.81 -6.73
N ALA A 140 -0.91 -7.25 -6.59
CA ALA A 140 0.24 -6.50 -7.09
C ALA A 140 0.22 -6.39 -8.61
N GLU A 141 -0.10 -7.48 -9.32
CA GLU A 141 -0.20 -7.50 -10.77
C GLU A 141 -1.33 -6.59 -11.26
N GLY A 142 -2.48 -6.63 -10.59
CA GLY A 142 -3.61 -5.77 -10.91
C GLY A 142 -3.28 -4.29 -10.73
N PHE A 143 -2.58 -3.97 -9.65
CA PHE A 143 -2.11 -2.61 -9.40
C PHE A 143 -1.18 -2.12 -10.51
N ILE A 144 -0.24 -2.96 -10.94
CA ILE A 144 0.69 -2.61 -12.02
C ILE A 144 -0.08 -2.33 -13.31
N ARG A 145 -1.00 -3.22 -13.71
CA ARG A 145 -1.79 -3.03 -14.92
C ARG A 145 -2.58 -1.75 -14.88
N TRP A 146 -3.22 -1.47 -13.77
CA TRP A 146 -4.00 -0.24 -13.59
C TRP A 146 -3.11 0.99 -13.67
N ALA A 147 -1.96 1.00 -13.00
CA ALA A 147 -1.05 2.14 -13.00
C ALA A 147 -0.51 2.44 -14.39
N VAL A 148 -0.18 1.40 -15.16
CA VAL A 148 0.29 1.56 -16.54
C VAL A 148 -0.81 2.13 -17.42
N GLN A 149 -2.04 1.66 -17.27
CA GLN A 149 -3.18 2.20 -18.04
C GLN A 149 -3.46 3.66 -17.72
N GLN A 150 -3.38 4.05 -16.45
CA GLN A 150 -3.57 5.44 -16.05
C GLN A 150 -2.52 6.35 -16.69
N LYS A 151 -1.28 5.91 -16.73
CA LYS A 151 -0.20 6.66 -17.37
C LYS A 151 -0.46 6.82 -18.86
N ARG A 152 -0.87 5.77 -19.56
CA ARG A 152 -1.19 5.82 -20.99
C ARG A 152 -2.33 6.78 -21.28
N GLN A 153 -3.37 6.77 -20.47
CA GLN A 153 -4.51 7.68 -20.65
C GLN A 153 -4.09 9.14 -20.46
N ALA A 154 -3.24 9.42 -19.48
CA ALA A 154 -2.71 10.75 -19.26
C ALA A 154 -1.87 11.23 -20.45
N GLU A 155 -1.04 10.36 -21.03
CA GLU A 155 -0.24 10.68 -22.20
C GLU A 155 -1.10 10.95 -23.43
N ILE A 156 -2.18 10.17 -23.62
CA ILE A 156 -3.11 10.37 -24.73
C ILE A 156 -3.84 11.71 -24.60
N HIS A 157 -4.25 12.08 -23.39
CA HIS A 157 -4.95 13.34 -23.17
C HIS A 157 -4.07 14.58 -23.33
N VAL A 158 -2.78 14.44 -23.14
CA VAL A 158 -1.82 15.54 -23.26
C VAL A 158 -1.40 15.77 -24.72
N SER A 159 -1.50 14.73 -25.52
CA SER A 159 -1.16 14.83 -26.94
C SER A 159 -2.37 15.24 -27.76
#